data_639f6738caef7fb66b4e9ece1b1a1f09
#
_entry.id   639f6738caef7fb66b4e9ece1b1a1f09
#
_cell.length_a   1.000
_cell.length_b   1.000
_cell.length_c   1.000
_cell.angle_alpha   90.00
_cell.angle_beta   90.00
_cell.angle_gamma   90.00
#
_symmetry.space_group_name_H-M   'P 1'
#
loop_
_entity.id
_entity.type
_entity.pdbx_description
1 polymer ?
#
loop_
_entity_poly.entity_id
_entity_poly.type
_entity_poly.pdbx_seq_one_letter_code
_entity_poly.pdbx_strand_id
1 'polypeptide(L)'
;MAELEKAGVKFIGPHSKAISEMGDKLASKRLATNAKVNGIPGYDGVIENVDHCVQLSREIGYPVMVKASAGGGGKGMRIAWNDEEAALAFRLCSEEAASSFGDDRMLVEKFVDCPRHIEIQIVGDKHGNVIHLNERECSIQRRNQKVIEEAPSPFLDPATRAAMGEQAVQLSKAIGYDSAGTVEFLCDSKKNFYFLEMNTRLQVEHPITECITGVDLVHQMIRSAYGHPLKLTQQDIGIRGWAFENRVYAEDPTKNFGMPSIGRLHKYEEPVGQGVRCDSGIEEGSEISMFYDPMICKLTCYGDSRDQAINTSIDALDHYVIRGVTHNIPLLRDVLTEDVFKSGVFTTNYLPETYPDGFQGLKLTSSDVAELASIAAVVHCKEQERARVRLNEKKVRGVGIVKSAHNP
;
A
#
# COMPACT_ATOMS: atom_id res chain seq x y z
N MET A 1 22.07 10.42 6.31
CA MET A 1 21.69 11.16 7.53
C MET A 1 22.91 11.58 8.36
N ALA A 2 23.82 10.70 8.72
CA ALA A 2 25.02 11.07 9.50
C ALA A 2 25.83 12.24 8.92
N GLU A 3 25.91 12.38 7.60
CA GLU A 3 26.59 13.51 6.95
C GLU A 3 25.80 14.83 7.09
N LEU A 4 24.46 14.76 7.07
CA LEU A 4 23.62 15.93 7.30
C LEU A 4 23.74 16.43 8.75
N GLU A 5 23.80 15.52 9.71
CA GLU A 5 24.02 15.84 11.12
C GLU A 5 25.35 16.55 11.34
N LYS A 6 26.45 16.04 10.72
CA LYS A 6 27.78 16.69 10.75
C LYS A 6 27.77 18.09 10.12
N ALA A 7 26.97 18.28 9.08
CA ALA A 7 26.81 19.56 8.40
C ALA A 7 25.84 20.53 9.13
N GLY A 8 25.25 20.13 10.26
CA GLY A 8 24.27 20.92 11.00
C GLY A 8 22.90 21.05 10.31
N VAL A 9 22.65 20.23 9.29
CA VAL A 9 21.37 20.19 8.56
C VAL A 9 20.38 19.30 9.31
N LYS A 10 19.19 19.84 9.61
CA LYS A 10 18.13 19.08 10.28
C LYS A 10 17.49 18.10 9.30
N PHE A 11 17.53 16.81 9.63
CA PHE A 11 16.82 15.78 8.91
C PHE A 11 15.39 15.63 9.49
N ILE A 12 14.37 15.71 8.64
CA ILE A 12 12.98 15.47 9.02
C ILE A 12 12.71 13.96 8.91
N GLY A 13 12.98 13.25 9.98
CA GLY A 13 12.91 11.81 10.09
C GLY A 13 13.58 11.33 11.36
N PRO A 14 13.62 10.01 11.63
CA PRO A 14 14.23 9.45 12.82
C PRO A 14 15.76 9.55 12.78
N HIS A 15 16.41 9.41 13.93
CA HIS A 15 17.86 9.44 14.02
C HIS A 15 18.52 8.23 13.32
N SER A 16 19.77 8.39 12.89
CA SER A 16 20.51 7.41 12.06
C SER A 16 20.61 6.01 12.69
N LYS A 17 20.75 5.95 14.01
CA LYS A 17 20.86 4.68 14.75
C LYS A 17 19.55 3.87 14.63
N ALA A 18 18.38 4.50 14.81
CA ALA A 18 17.09 3.80 14.67
C ALA A 18 16.89 3.27 13.24
N ILE A 19 17.27 4.05 12.21
CA ILE A 19 17.21 3.61 10.82
C ILE A 19 18.09 2.38 10.60
N SER A 20 19.33 2.40 11.09
CA SER A 20 20.27 1.29 10.92
C SER A 20 19.85 0.03 11.67
N GLU A 21 19.44 0.15 12.93
CA GLU A 21 19.05 -0.98 13.78
C GLU A 21 17.75 -1.65 13.31
N MET A 22 16.76 -0.87 12.89
CA MET A 22 15.48 -1.42 12.41
C MET A 22 15.54 -1.86 10.94
N GLY A 23 16.52 -1.39 10.18
CA GLY A 23 16.74 -1.81 8.79
C GLY A 23 17.37 -3.21 8.66
N ASP A 24 18.03 -3.72 9.69
CA ASP A 24 18.54 -5.10 9.75
C ASP A 24 17.52 -5.99 10.46
N LYS A 25 16.99 -7.01 9.77
CA LYS A 25 15.94 -7.89 10.31
C LYS A 25 16.37 -8.68 11.53
N LEU A 26 17.65 -9.08 11.63
CA LEU A 26 18.18 -9.77 12.82
C LEU A 26 18.26 -8.82 14.00
N ALA A 27 18.79 -7.62 13.79
CA ALA A 27 18.90 -6.61 14.84
C ALA A 27 17.51 -6.19 15.32
N SER A 28 16.58 -5.92 14.38
CA SER A 28 15.20 -5.50 14.72
C SER A 28 14.46 -6.56 15.53
N LYS A 29 14.59 -7.87 15.20
CA LYS A 29 14.02 -8.97 15.98
C LYS A 29 14.57 -9.05 17.39
N ARG A 30 15.89 -8.95 17.55
CA ARG A 30 16.53 -8.95 18.88
C ARG A 30 16.05 -7.77 19.72
N LEU A 31 15.93 -6.59 19.12
CA LEU A 31 15.41 -5.41 19.80
C LEU A 31 13.94 -5.60 20.20
N ALA A 32 13.11 -6.17 19.33
CA ALA A 32 11.72 -6.48 19.62
C ALA A 32 11.60 -7.49 20.77
N THR A 33 12.39 -8.57 20.75
CA THR A 33 12.45 -9.56 21.85
C THR A 33 12.86 -8.91 23.17
N ASN A 34 13.89 -8.08 23.15
CA ASN A 34 14.37 -7.37 24.35
C ASN A 34 13.31 -6.38 24.88
N ALA A 35 12.53 -5.77 24.00
CA ALA A 35 11.41 -4.91 24.34
C ALA A 35 10.13 -5.68 24.70
N LYS A 36 10.16 -7.02 24.78
CA LYS A 36 9.02 -7.91 25.06
C LYS A 36 7.88 -7.78 24.06
N VAL A 37 8.19 -7.50 22.81
CA VAL A 37 7.22 -7.51 21.70
C VAL A 37 7.08 -8.94 21.18
N ASN A 38 5.87 -9.36 20.91
CA ASN A 38 5.59 -10.71 20.40
C ASN A 38 6.29 -10.93 19.06
N GLY A 39 7.28 -11.80 19.00
CA GLY A 39 7.97 -12.17 17.77
C GLY A 39 7.36 -13.40 17.10
N ILE A 40 7.50 -13.51 15.79
CA ILE A 40 7.18 -14.75 15.08
C ILE A 40 8.13 -15.83 15.59
N PRO A 41 7.63 -16.99 16.05
CA PRO A 41 8.48 -18.10 16.48
C PRO A 41 9.48 -18.48 15.39
N GLY A 42 10.76 -18.51 15.71
CA GLY A 42 11.82 -18.78 14.75
C GLY A 42 13.17 -18.86 15.41
N TYR A 43 14.21 -18.95 14.59
CA TYR A 43 15.58 -18.95 15.06
C TYR A 43 16.17 -17.54 15.10
N ASP A 44 16.76 -17.17 16.24
CA ASP A 44 17.33 -15.82 16.47
C ASP A 44 18.80 -15.70 16.01
N GLY A 45 19.19 -16.45 14.98
CA GLY A 45 20.54 -16.46 14.43
C GLY A 45 20.56 -16.51 12.92
N VAL A 46 21.77 -16.43 12.35
CA VAL A 46 22.00 -16.67 10.94
C VAL A 46 22.02 -18.17 10.68
N ILE A 47 21.35 -18.61 9.62
CA ILE A 47 21.40 -20.00 9.17
C ILE A 47 22.74 -20.22 8.46
N GLU A 48 23.51 -21.21 8.92
CA GLU A 48 24.87 -21.46 8.43
C GLU A 48 24.90 -22.16 7.07
N ASN A 49 23.98 -23.10 6.86
CA ASN A 49 23.93 -23.94 5.66
C ASN A 49 22.55 -24.60 5.49
N VAL A 50 22.39 -25.36 4.41
CA VAL A 50 21.14 -26.06 4.08
C VAL A 50 20.71 -27.04 5.16
N ASP A 51 21.63 -27.84 5.71
CA ASP A 51 21.30 -28.84 6.72
C ASP A 51 20.82 -28.18 8.01
N HIS A 52 21.47 -27.09 8.42
CA HIS A 52 21.03 -26.26 9.54
C HIS A 52 19.65 -25.65 9.32
N CYS A 53 19.35 -25.20 8.09
CA CYS A 53 18.02 -24.71 7.74
C CYS A 53 16.95 -25.78 7.93
N VAL A 54 17.19 -26.99 7.43
CA VAL A 54 16.25 -28.13 7.55
C VAL A 54 16.06 -28.53 9.01
N GLN A 55 17.16 -28.62 9.79
CA GLN A 55 17.07 -28.92 11.21
C GLN A 55 16.20 -27.93 11.96
N LEU A 56 16.47 -26.62 11.81
CA LEU A 56 15.72 -25.56 12.46
C LEU A 56 14.24 -25.57 12.01
N SER A 57 13.98 -25.83 10.74
CA SER A 57 12.62 -25.93 10.21
C SER A 57 11.81 -27.05 10.85
N ARG A 58 12.44 -28.19 11.14
CA ARG A 58 11.81 -29.30 11.89
C ARG A 58 11.52 -28.90 13.35
N GLU A 59 12.46 -28.22 14.01
CA GLU A 59 12.32 -27.76 15.39
C GLU A 59 11.20 -26.74 15.54
N ILE A 60 11.08 -25.77 14.59
CA ILE A 60 10.02 -24.76 14.54
C ILE A 60 8.67 -25.41 14.18
N GLY A 61 8.70 -26.47 13.39
CA GLY A 61 7.53 -27.17 12.86
C GLY A 61 6.98 -26.52 11.58
N TYR A 62 6.83 -27.33 10.52
CA TYR A 62 6.30 -26.88 9.23
C TYR A 62 4.85 -26.41 9.30
N PRO A 63 4.39 -25.50 8.41
CA PRO A 63 5.20 -24.80 7.41
C PRO A 63 6.06 -23.68 8.02
N VAL A 64 7.18 -23.40 7.35
CA VAL A 64 8.10 -22.33 7.73
C VAL A 64 8.32 -21.35 6.58
N MET A 65 8.74 -20.13 6.92
CA MET A 65 9.18 -19.12 5.97
C MET A 65 10.70 -19.00 6.03
N VAL A 66 11.39 -19.31 4.94
CA VAL A 66 12.83 -19.05 4.76
C VAL A 66 12.98 -17.71 4.07
N LYS A 67 13.75 -16.78 4.66
CA LYS A 67 13.88 -15.42 4.15
C LYS A 67 15.27 -14.83 4.32
N ALA A 68 15.67 -13.95 3.40
CA ALA A 68 16.88 -13.16 3.51
C ALA A 68 16.82 -12.16 4.67
N SER A 69 17.94 -11.95 5.36
CA SER A 69 18.09 -10.94 6.41
C SER A 69 17.99 -9.52 5.83
N ALA A 70 18.65 -9.28 4.69
CA ALA A 70 18.55 -8.04 3.94
C ALA A 70 17.40 -8.11 2.93
N GLY A 71 16.83 -6.96 2.58
CA GLY A 71 15.82 -6.85 1.55
C GLY A 71 14.40 -6.63 2.06
N GLY A 72 13.50 -6.30 1.12
CA GLY A 72 12.09 -6.00 1.37
C GLY A 72 11.25 -6.29 0.12
N GLY A 73 9.92 -6.04 0.20
CA GLY A 73 9.03 -6.20 -0.93
C GLY A 73 8.82 -7.65 -1.39
N GLY A 74 9.03 -8.64 -0.50
CA GLY A 74 8.79 -10.06 -0.79
C GLY A 74 9.88 -10.78 -1.59
N LYS A 75 11.00 -10.13 -1.92
CA LYS A 75 12.15 -10.76 -2.55
C LYS A 75 12.97 -11.55 -1.54
N GLY A 76 13.53 -12.69 -1.97
CA GLY A 76 14.34 -13.55 -1.11
C GLY A 76 13.53 -14.24 0.01
N MET A 77 12.25 -14.58 -0.23
CA MET A 77 11.37 -15.25 0.71
C MET A 77 10.66 -16.43 0.05
N ARG A 78 10.61 -17.58 0.73
CA ARG A 78 9.86 -18.76 0.27
C ARG A 78 9.29 -19.53 1.45
N ILE A 79 8.05 -20.03 1.25
CA ILE A 79 7.41 -20.95 2.19
C ILE A 79 7.96 -22.34 1.92
N ALA A 80 8.15 -23.11 2.98
CA ALA A 80 8.53 -24.52 2.91
C ALA A 80 7.61 -25.36 3.79
N TRP A 81 7.05 -26.41 3.22
CA TRP A 81 6.11 -27.32 3.87
C TRP A 81 6.75 -28.61 4.34
N ASN A 82 7.99 -28.87 3.92
CA ASN A 82 8.77 -30.06 4.24
C ASN A 82 10.26 -29.79 4.09
N ASP A 83 11.09 -30.80 4.42
CA ASP A 83 12.54 -30.72 4.39
C ASP A 83 13.12 -30.37 3.02
N GLU A 84 12.57 -30.99 1.96
CA GLU A 84 13.06 -30.80 0.59
C GLU A 84 12.82 -29.37 0.13
N GLU A 85 11.65 -28.84 0.44
CA GLU A 85 11.29 -27.44 0.13
C GLU A 85 12.11 -26.46 0.97
N ALA A 86 12.40 -26.76 2.24
CA ALA A 86 13.25 -25.91 3.08
C ALA A 86 14.68 -25.83 2.54
N ALA A 87 15.24 -26.97 2.10
CA ALA A 87 16.55 -27.04 1.48
C ALA A 87 16.60 -26.24 0.15
N LEU A 88 15.58 -26.37 -0.69
CA LEU A 88 15.48 -25.63 -1.93
C LEU A 88 15.27 -24.13 -1.68
N ALA A 89 14.37 -23.78 -0.75
CA ALA A 89 14.11 -22.38 -0.38
C ALA A 89 15.39 -21.69 0.11
N PHE A 90 16.18 -22.33 0.95
CA PHE A 90 17.45 -21.76 1.43
C PHE A 90 18.38 -21.42 0.27
N ARG A 91 18.62 -22.34 -0.67
CA ARG A 91 19.53 -22.13 -1.80
C ARG A 91 19.05 -20.97 -2.68
N LEU A 92 17.79 -21.02 -3.11
CA LEU A 92 17.24 -20.02 -4.02
C LEU A 92 17.16 -18.62 -3.38
N CYS A 93 16.78 -18.54 -2.10
CA CYS A 93 16.72 -17.26 -1.40
C CYS A 93 18.10 -16.68 -1.12
N SER A 94 19.10 -17.51 -0.80
CA SER A 94 20.47 -17.06 -0.58
C SER A 94 21.11 -16.53 -1.86
N GLU A 95 20.93 -17.21 -3.01
CA GLU A 95 21.40 -16.75 -4.31
C GLU A 95 20.72 -15.43 -4.73
N GLU A 96 19.41 -15.34 -4.54
CA GLU A 96 18.64 -14.12 -4.83
C GLU A 96 19.09 -12.95 -3.93
N ALA A 97 19.33 -13.21 -2.66
CA ALA A 97 19.77 -12.22 -1.69
C ALA A 97 21.18 -11.70 -1.99
N ALA A 98 22.12 -12.61 -2.27
CA ALA A 98 23.48 -12.26 -2.66
C ALA A 98 23.51 -11.36 -3.91
N SER A 99 22.71 -11.72 -4.92
CA SER A 99 22.68 -10.97 -6.19
C SER A 99 21.96 -9.62 -6.10
N SER A 100 20.88 -9.55 -5.29
CA SER A 100 20.02 -8.36 -5.23
C SER A 100 20.44 -7.36 -4.15
N PHE A 101 21.00 -7.86 -3.03
CA PHE A 101 21.28 -7.05 -1.84
C PHE A 101 22.74 -7.10 -1.39
N GLY A 102 23.54 -7.99 -1.95
CA GLY A 102 24.94 -8.20 -1.52
C GLY A 102 25.08 -8.81 -0.10
N ASP A 103 24.02 -9.42 0.43
CA ASP A 103 23.95 -10.03 1.76
C ASP A 103 23.17 -11.35 1.66
N ASP A 104 23.84 -12.48 1.90
CA ASP A 104 23.29 -13.82 1.78
C ASP A 104 22.83 -14.43 3.11
N ARG A 105 22.83 -13.66 4.19
CA ARG A 105 22.36 -14.12 5.51
C ARG A 105 20.88 -14.47 5.48
N MET A 106 20.56 -15.68 5.94
CA MET A 106 19.22 -16.25 5.91
C MET A 106 18.63 -16.44 7.30
N LEU A 107 17.31 -16.35 7.38
CA LEU A 107 16.48 -16.58 8.55
C LEU A 107 15.43 -17.66 8.26
N VAL A 108 14.96 -18.33 9.31
CA VAL A 108 13.79 -19.22 9.25
C VAL A 108 12.83 -18.90 10.40
N GLU A 109 11.56 -18.83 10.07
CA GLU A 109 10.47 -18.53 11.01
C GLU A 109 9.27 -19.42 10.75
N LYS A 110 8.41 -19.57 11.75
CA LYS A 110 7.10 -20.18 11.56
C LYS A 110 6.32 -19.40 10.48
N PHE A 111 5.77 -20.11 9.52
CA PHE A 111 4.82 -19.49 8.61
C PHE A 111 3.48 -19.26 9.32
N VAL A 112 3.02 -18.01 9.33
CA VAL A 112 1.71 -17.66 9.84
C VAL A 112 0.75 -17.77 8.66
N ASP A 113 -0.15 -18.76 8.72
CA ASP A 113 -1.08 -19.02 7.63
C ASP A 113 -2.25 -18.03 7.63
N CYS A 114 -2.62 -17.58 6.44
CA CYS A 114 -3.75 -16.66 6.22
C CYS A 114 -3.81 -15.49 7.23
N PRO A 115 -2.69 -14.77 7.46
CA PRO A 115 -2.69 -13.71 8.46
C PRO A 115 -3.40 -12.46 7.94
N ARG A 116 -3.74 -11.59 8.88
CA ARG A 116 -3.95 -10.17 8.57
C ARG A 116 -2.64 -9.42 8.71
N HIS A 117 -2.45 -8.45 7.85
CA HIS A 117 -1.37 -7.49 7.95
C HIS A 117 -1.91 -6.23 8.63
N ILE A 118 -1.57 -6.08 9.89
CA ILE A 118 -1.98 -4.93 10.70
C ILE A 118 -0.74 -4.12 11.06
N GLU A 119 -0.84 -2.83 10.99
CA GLU A 119 0.28 -1.95 11.32
C GLU A 119 -0.13 -0.83 12.27
N ILE A 120 0.75 -0.50 13.19
CA ILE A 120 0.53 0.57 14.17
C ILE A 120 1.35 1.79 13.81
N GLN A 121 0.67 2.91 13.58
CA GLN A 121 1.32 4.20 13.41
C GLN A 121 1.84 4.71 14.74
N ILE A 122 3.13 5.06 14.80
CA ILE A 122 3.72 5.72 15.97
C ILE A 122 4.25 7.11 15.62
N VAL A 123 4.32 7.96 16.63
CA VAL A 123 5.02 9.25 16.59
C VAL A 123 5.83 9.40 17.86
N GLY A 124 7.10 9.74 17.70
CA GLY A 124 8.01 10.03 18.80
C GLY A 124 8.64 11.41 18.69
N ASP A 125 9.12 11.91 19.82
CA ASP A 125 9.91 13.13 19.88
C ASP A 125 11.33 12.87 20.44
N LYS A 126 12.18 13.88 20.43
CA LYS A 126 13.56 13.80 20.95
C LYS A 126 13.65 13.82 22.47
N HIS A 127 12.52 13.89 23.18
CA HIS A 127 12.43 13.93 24.63
C HIS A 127 12.00 12.57 25.22
N GLY A 128 11.81 11.54 24.38
CA GLY A 128 11.41 10.21 24.78
C GLY A 128 9.89 10.01 24.90
N ASN A 129 9.09 10.99 24.51
CA ASN A 129 7.64 10.81 24.40
C ASN A 129 7.33 10.06 23.11
N VAL A 130 6.57 8.97 23.21
CA VAL A 130 6.10 8.16 22.08
C VAL A 130 4.64 7.82 22.32
N ILE A 131 3.82 8.01 21.29
CA ILE A 131 2.40 7.63 21.24
C ILE A 131 2.12 6.81 19.99
N HIS A 132 1.08 5.99 20.01
CA HIS A 132 0.53 5.35 18.83
C HIS A 132 -0.76 6.05 18.36
N LEU A 133 -1.01 6.05 17.05
CA LEU A 133 -2.18 6.65 16.43
C LEU A 133 -3.13 5.58 15.86
N ASN A 134 -3.29 4.50 16.59
CA ASN A 134 -4.06 3.32 16.22
C ASN A 134 -3.50 2.57 14.99
N GLU A 135 -4.26 1.61 14.51
CA GLU A 135 -3.85 0.71 13.45
C GLU A 135 -4.39 1.11 12.07
N ARG A 136 -3.73 0.51 11.07
CA ARG A 136 -4.23 0.36 9.71
C ARG A 136 -4.31 -1.12 9.35
N GLU A 137 -5.36 -1.51 8.65
CA GLU A 137 -5.56 -2.83 8.04
C GLU A 137 -5.00 -2.80 6.62
N CYS A 138 -3.98 -3.59 6.35
CA CYS A 138 -3.24 -3.59 5.09
C CYS A 138 -3.24 -4.96 4.41
N SER A 139 -4.25 -5.80 4.64
CA SER A 139 -4.29 -7.18 4.14
C SER A 139 -4.64 -7.30 2.66
N ILE A 140 -5.23 -6.27 2.04
CA ILE A 140 -5.50 -6.31 0.60
C ILE A 140 -4.21 -6.01 -0.14
N GLN A 141 -3.52 -7.09 -0.50
CA GLN A 141 -2.17 -7.05 -1.07
C GLN A 141 -2.07 -7.92 -2.31
N ARG A 142 -1.18 -7.54 -3.20
CA ARG A 142 -0.75 -8.35 -4.31
C ARG A 142 0.76 -8.52 -4.27
N ARG A 143 1.24 -9.77 -4.17
CA ARG A 143 2.67 -10.09 -4.05
C ARG A 143 3.36 -9.25 -2.95
N ASN A 144 2.73 -9.15 -1.78
CA ASN A 144 3.16 -8.34 -0.64
C ASN A 144 3.18 -6.81 -0.88
N GLN A 145 2.57 -6.32 -1.97
CA GLN A 145 2.36 -4.91 -2.23
C GLN A 145 0.93 -4.54 -1.85
N LYS A 146 0.76 -3.57 -0.98
CA LYS A 146 -0.53 -3.05 -0.54
C LYS A 146 -1.28 -2.42 -1.72
N VAL A 147 -2.60 -2.64 -1.80
CA VAL A 147 -3.47 -2.18 -2.89
C VAL A 147 -4.60 -1.32 -2.36
N ILE A 148 -5.27 -1.78 -1.28
CA ILE A 148 -6.28 -1.03 -0.53
C ILE A 148 -5.95 -1.18 0.94
N GLU A 149 -5.92 -0.06 1.65
CA GLU A 149 -5.73 0.01 3.09
C GLU A 149 -6.94 0.67 3.74
N GLU A 150 -7.26 0.28 4.98
CA GLU A 150 -8.31 0.93 5.76
C GLU A 150 -7.88 1.20 7.20
N ALA A 151 -8.49 2.19 7.80
CA ALA A 151 -8.35 2.51 9.21
C ALA A 151 -9.72 2.93 9.80
N PRO A 152 -10.09 2.39 10.97
CA PRO A 152 -9.44 1.31 11.73
C PRO A 152 -9.62 -0.06 11.07
N SER A 153 -9.00 -1.11 11.62
CA SER A 153 -9.23 -2.50 11.17
C SER A 153 -10.64 -2.98 11.56
N PRO A 154 -11.42 -3.60 10.64
CA PRO A 154 -12.70 -4.21 10.96
C PRO A 154 -12.57 -5.48 11.81
N PHE A 155 -11.36 -6.00 11.95
CA PHE A 155 -11.07 -7.26 12.63
C PHE A 155 -10.70 -7.08 14.11
N LEU A 156 -9.99 -6.00 14.45
CA LEU A 156 -9.48 -5.81 15.80
C LEU A 156 -10.57 -5.34 16.77
N ASP A 157 -10.63 -6.00 17.91
CA ASP A 157 -11.34 -5.47 19.07
C ASP A 157 -10.49 -4.43 19.83
N PRO A 158 -11.10 -3.62 20.71
CA PRO A 158 -10.38 -2.59 21.46
C PRO A 158 -9.23 -3.12 22.32
N ALA A 159 -9.33 -4.34 22.86
CA ALA A 159 -8.30 -4.92 23.72
C ALA A 159 -7.06 -5.31 22.89
N THR A 160 -7.25 -5.98 21.76
CA THR A 160 -6.16 -6.35 20.85
C THR A 160 -5.49 -5.11 20.26
N ARG A 161 -6.28 -4.10 19.85
CA ARG A 161 -5.76 -2.80 19.39
C ARG A 161 -4.86 -2.14 20.43
N ALA A 162 -5.32 -2.07 21.67
CA ALA A 162 -4.54 -1.48 22.77
C ALA A 162 -3.24 -2.25 23.03
N ALA A 163 -3.29 -3.58 23.04
CA ALA A 163 -2.11 -4.42 23.26
C ALA A 163 -1.06 -4.26 22.13
N MET A 164 -1.50 -4.21 20.87
CA MET A 164 -0.62 -3.96 19.72
C MET A 164 -0.01 -2.57 19.80
N GLY A 165 -0.82 -1.55 20.10
CA GLY A 165 -0.37 -0.18 20.27
C GLY A 165 0.67 -0.03 21.38
N GLU A 166 0.44 -0.67 22.52
CA GLU A 166 1.38 -0.67 23.65
C GLU A 166 2.73 -1.32 23.27
N GLN A 167 2.72 -2.47 22.61
CA GLN A 167 3.95 -3.13 22.16
C GLN A 167 4.70 -2.28 21.11
N ALA A 168 4.00 -1.60 20.20
CA ALA A 168 4.62 -0.68 19.25
C ALA A 168 5.29 0.51 19.96
N VAL A 169 4.65 1.08 20.99
CA VAL A 169 5.23 2.13 21.81
C VAL A 169 6.43 1.63 22.63
N GLN A 170 6.35 0.43 23.23
CA GLN A 170 7.46 -0.18 23.96
C GLN A 170 8.70 -0.36 23.09
N LEU A 171 8.54 -0.93 21.88
CA LEU A 171 9.63 -1.07 20.92
C LEU A 171 10.23 0.28 20.56
N SER A 172 9.39 1.25 20.24
CA SER A 172 9.83 2.58 19.83
C SER A 172 10.60 3.31 20.94
N LYS A 173 10.16 3.20 22.20
CA LYS A 173 10.89 3.72 23.36
C LYS A 173 12.22 3.03 23.58
N ALA A 174 12.28 1.70 23.41
CA ALA A 174 13.50 0.91 23.62
C ALA A 174 14.64 1.32 22.68
N ILE A 175 14.30 1.78 21.46
CA ILE A 175 15.27 2.26 20.47
C ILE A 175 15.44 3.78 20.47
N GLY A 176 14.75 4.51 21.38
CA GLY A 176 14.77 5.97 21.43
C GLY A 176 14.21 6.63 20.18
N TYR A 177 13.18 6.04 19.57
CA TYR A 177 12.64 6.50 18.28
C TYR A 177 12.06 7.91 18.35
N ASP A 178 12.42 8.74 17.40
CA ASP A 178 11.88 10.08 17.15
C ASP A 178 11.30 10.16 15.71
N SER A 179 10.34 11.07 15.49
CA SER A 179 9.61 11.19 14.22
C SER A 179 8.44 10.22 14.05
N ALA A 180 7.83 10.20 12.86
CA ALA A 180 6.79 9.22 12.49
C ALA A 180 7.41 7.90 12.04
N GLY A 181 6.82 6.79 12.44
CA GLY A 181 7.20 5.44 12.03
C GLY A 181 6.03 4.48 12.17
N THR A 182 6.20 3.27 11.67
CA THR A 182 5.14 2.26 11.68
C THR A 182 5.70 0.92 12.10
N VAL A 183 5.02 0.27 13.04
CA VAL A 183 5.33 -1.10 13.48
C VAL A 183 4.32 -2.04 12.84
N GLU A 184 4.80 -2.95 12.00
CA GLU A 184 3.98 -3.92 11.27
C GLU A 184 3.89 -5.24 12.01
N PHE A 185 2.68 -5.82 12.03
CA PHE A 185 2.36 -7.09 12.66
C PHE A 185 1.62 -8.02 11.71
N LEU A 186 1.84 -9.32 11.86
CA LEU A 186 0.93 -10.35 11.35
C LEU A 186 -0.01 -10.76 12.47
N CYS A 187 -1.31 -10.83 12.18
CA CYS A 187 -2.33 -11.21 13.13
C CYS A 187 -3.09 -12.44 12.62
N ASP A 188 -3.13 -13.52 13.40
CA ASP A 188 -3.85 -14.75 13.05
C ASP A 188 -5.35 -14.63 13.33
N SER A 189 -6.11 -15.66 12.92
CA SER A 189 -7.58 -15.72 13.12
C SER A 189 -8.02 -15.73 14.58
N LYS A 190 -7.11 -16.05 15.52
CA LYS A 190 -7.34 -16.05 16.97
C LYS A 190 -6.93 -14.74 17.63
N LYS A 191 -6.50 -13.75 16.82
CA LYS A 191 -5.97 -12.45 17.26
C LYS A 191 -4.65 -12.53 18.01
N ASN A 192 -3.88 -13.63 17.85
CA ASN A 192 -2.48 -13.60 18.19
C ASN A 192 -1.75 -12.76 17.16
N PHE A 193 -0.91 -11.86 17.62
CA PHE A 193 -0.18 -10.96 16.73
C PHE A 193 1.31 -11.04 16.97
N TYR A 194 2.08 -10.87 15.90
CA TYR A 194 3.51 -11.08 15.86
C TYR A 194 4.19 -9.95 15.10
N PHE A 195 5.24 -9.38 15.68
CA PHE A 195 6.06 -8.36 15.04
C PHE A 195 6.66 -8.87 13.73
N LEU A 196 6.46 -8.10 12.68
CA LEU A 196 7.02 -8.36 11.36
C LEU A 196 8.26 -7.50 11.11
N GLU A 197 8.08 -6.19 11.11
CA GLU A 197 9.13 -5.20 10.91
C GLU A 197 8.72 -3.81 11.42
N MET A 198 9.68 -2.88 11.46
CA MET A 198 9.40 -1.47 11.72
C MET A 198 9.90 -0.61 10.57
N ASN A 199 8.98 0.14 9.98
CA ASN A 199 9.30 1.13 8.97
C ASN A 199 9.67 2.45 9.63
N THR A 200 10.95 2.84 9.51
CA THR A 200 11.52 4.05 10.10
C THR A 200 11.34 5.26 9.19
N ARG A 201 10.14 5.44 8.66
CA ARG A 201 9.75 6.50 7.72
C ARG A 201 8.24 6.70 7.73
N LEU A 202 7.82 7.80 7.13
CA LEU A 202 6.40 7.96 6.79
C LEU A 202 6.02 6.95 5.70
N GLN A 203 4.87 6.32 5.83
CA GLN A 203 4.34 5.38 4.84
C GLN A 203 3.34 6.05 3.88
N VAL A 204 3.09 5.42 2.73
CA VAL A 204 2.16 5.91 1.71
C VAL A 204 0.78 6.12 2.33
N GLU A 205 0.32 5.15 3.09
CA GLU A 205 -1.02 5.02 3.68
C GLU A 205 -1.25 5.84 4.96
N HIS A 206 -0.34 6.76 5.29
CA HIS A 206 -0.51 7.65 6.46
C HIS A 206 -1.79 8.51 6.44
N PRO A 207 -2.34 8.92 5.28
CA PRO A 207 -3.53 9.75 5.24
C PRO A 207 -4.76 9.14 5.93
N ILE A 208 -4.93 7.81 5.88
CA ILE A 208 -6.09 7.18 6.56
C ILE A 208 -6.00 7.31 8.08
N THR A 209 -4.80 7.25 8.64
CA THR A 209 -4.57 7.54 10.07
C THR A 209 -4.86 9.00 10.39
N GLU A 210 -4.42 9.93 9.54
CA GLU A 210 -4.73 11.37 9.70
C GLU A 210 -6.23 11.62 9.70
N CYS A 211 -6.98 10.97 8.79
CA CYS A 211 -8.42 11.10 8.69
C CYS A 211 -9.15 10.67 9.97
N ILE A 212 -8.80 9.51 10.54
CA ILE A 212 -9.52 8.97 11.71
C ILE A 212 -9.07 9.59 13.03
N THR A 213 -7.87 10.17 13.11
CA THR A 213 -7.33 10.76 14.36
C THR A 213 -7.36 12.28 14.37
N GLY A 214 -7.37 12.93 13.21
CA GLY A 214 -7.23 14.38 13.07
C GLY A 214 -5.80 14.89 13.33
N VAL A 215 -4.80 14.01 13.34
CA VAL A 215 -3.39 14.35 13.57
C VAL A 215 -2.64 14.44 12.25
N ASP A 216 -2.09 15.59 11.93
CA ASP A 216 -1.18 15.79 10.79
C ASP A 216 0.20 15.22 11.14
N LEU A 217 0.55 14.10 10.51
CA LEU A 217 1.80 13.37 10.77
C LEU A 217 3.03 14.12 10.26
N VAL A 218 2.93 14.77 9.12
CA VAL A 218 4.04 15.56 8.54
C VAL A 218 4.35 16.75 9.45
N HIS A 219 3.32 17.41 9.98
CA HIS A 219 3.50 18.47 10.96
C HIS A 219 4.21 17.95 12.22
N GLN A 220 3.85 16.77 12.75
CA GLN A 220 4.53 16.19 13.90
C GLN A 220 5.99 15.84 13.60
N MET A 221 6.29 15.31 12.41
CA MET A 221 7.66 15.04 11.96
C MET A 221 8.52 16.31 11.95
N ILE A 222 8.00 17.40 11.39
CA ILE A 222 8.70 18.70 11.36
C ILE A 222 8.95 19.21 12.78
N ARG A 223 7.93 19.15 13.65
CA ARG A 223 8.06 19.56 15.06
C ARG A 223 9.12 18.76 15.80
N SER A 224 9.12 17.44 15.65
CA SER A 224 10.14 16.56 16.25
C SER A 224 11.54 16.90 15.75
N ALA A 225 11.71 17.10 14.43
CA ALA A 225 12.99 17.49 13.83
C ALA A 225 13.54 18.81 14.39
N TYR A 226 12.66 19.79 14.68
CA TYR A 226 13.00 21.04 15.34
C TYR A 226 13.36 20.88 16.83
N GLY A 227 13.04 19.73 17.44
CA GLY A 227 13.29 19.44 18.85
C GLY A 227 12.15 19.86 19.79
N HIS A 228 10.96 20.10 19.25
CA HIS A 228 9.78 20.36 20.06
C HIS A 228 9.23 19.06 20.67
N PRO A 229 8.80 19.08 21.95
CA PRO A 229 8.12 17.94 22.55
C PRO A 229 6.74 17.72 21.90
N LEU A 230 6.27 16.47 21.90
CA LEU A 230 4.89 16.15 21.55
C LEU A 230 3.95 16.92 22.50
N LYS A 231 2.92 17.56 21.91
CA LYS A 231 1.85 18.19 22.69
C LYS A 231 0.69 17.22 22.96
N LEU A 232 0.64 16.11 22.20
CA LEU A 232 -0.37 15.08 22.29
C LEU A 232 0.07 14.00 23.28
N THR A 233 -0.87 13.53 24.07
CA THR A 233 -0.73 12.35 24.92
C THR A 233 -1.54 11.19 24.30
N GLN A 234 -1.31 9.95 24.76
CA GLN A 234 -2.07 8.81 24.27
C GLN A 234 -3.58 8.95 24.47
N GLN A 235 -4.00 9.66 25.50
CA GLN A 235 -5.42 9.90 25.83
C GLN A 235 -6.12 10.85 24.86
N ASP A 236 -5.35 11.68 24.14
CA ASP A 236 -5.87 12.61 23.15
C ASP A 236 -6.18 11.91 21.81
N ILE A 237 -5.71 10.67 21.63
CA ILE A 237 -5.83 9.92 20.37
C ILE A 237 -7.08 9.04 20.40
N GLY A 238 -8.10 9.49 19.69
CA GLY A 238 -9.34 8.73 19.44
C GLY A 238 -9.44 8.20 18.02
N ILE A 239 -10.52 7.48 17.75
CA ILE A 239 -10.93 7.05 16.41
C ILE A 239 -12.24 7.76 16.08
N ARG A 240 -12.30 8.42 14.92
CA ARG A 240 -13.50 9.08 14.40
C ARG A 240 -13.74 8.62 12.98
N GLY A 241 -14.91 7.99 12.74
CA GLY A 241 -15.25 7.50 11.41
C GLY A 241 -14.36 6.39 10.91
N TRP A 242 -14.23 6.32 9.60
CA TRP A 242 -13.51 5.28 8.86
C TRP A 242 -12.87 5.87 7.60
N ALA A 243 -11.70 5.39 7.22
CA ALA A 243 -11.04 5.85 6.01
C ALA A 243 -10.45 4.69 5.21
N PHE A 244 -10.51 4.79 3.89
CA PHE A 244 -9.84 3.90 2.94
C PHE A 244 -8.81 4.68 2.15
N GLU A 245 -7.66 4.05 1.87
CA GLU A 245 -6.75 4.48 0.83
C GLU A 245 -6.80 3.48 -0.32
N ASN A 246 -6.99 3.98 -1.52
CA ASN A 246 -6.99 3.21 -2.75
C ASN A 246 -5.76 3.63 -3.55
N ARG A 247 -4.81 2.71 -3.77
CA ARG A 247 -3.61 2.99 -4.55
C ARG A 247 -3.92 2.89 -6.03
N VAL A 248 -4.06 4.02 -6.69
CA VAL A 248 -4.30 4.10 -8.13
C VAL A 248 -2.97 3.96 -8.86
N TYR A 249 -2.81 2.85 -9.57
CA TYR A 249 -1.61 2.52 -10.33
C TYR A 249 -1.87 2.52 -11.84
N ALA A 250 -0.87 2.95 -12.62
CA ALA A 250 -0.83 2.77 -14.07
C ALA A 250 -0.39 1.33 -14.40
N GLU A 251 -1.26 0.37 -14.11
CA GLU A 251 -1.06 -1.07 -14.34
C GLU A 251 -2.34 -1.69 -14.90
N ASP A 252 -2.20 -2.69 -15.76
CA ASP A 252 -3.32 -3.46 -16.29
C ASP A 252 -3.63 -4.65 -15.36
N PRO A 253 -4.71 -4.59 -14.58
CA PRO A 253 -5.04 -5.67 -13.65
C PRO A 253 -5.43 -6.96 -14.36
N THR A 254 -5.86 -6.91 -15.63
CA THR A 254 -6.23 -8.10 -16.42
C THR A 254 -5.01 -8.91 -16.89
N LYS A 255 -3.83 -8.28 -16.90
CA LYS A 255 -2.55 -8.92 -17.23
C LYS A 255 -1.76 -9.35 -16.00
N ASN A 256 -2.45 -9.69 -14.92
CA ASN A 256 -1.86 -10.10 -13.66
C ASN A 256 -0.84 -9.08 -13.10
N PHE A 257 -1.08 -7.79 -13.38
CA PHE A 257 -0.22 -6.66 -13.02
C PHE A 257 1.25 -6.85 -13.45
N GLY A 258 1.46 -7.42 -14.64
CA GLY A 258 2.79 -7.84 -15.06
C GLY A 258 3.76 -6.68 -15.27
N MET A 259 3.34 -5.65 -15.99
CA MET A 259 4.19 -4.50 -16.34
C MET A 259 3.43 -3.19 -16.15
N PRO A 260 4.12 -2.09 -15.79
CA PRO A 260 3.53 -0.76 -15.78
C PRO A 260 2.98 -0.40 -17.16
N SER A 261 1.85 0.30 -17.18
CA SER A 261 1.30 0.89 -18.40
C SER A 261 1.99 2.23 -18.64
N ILE A 262 2.97 2.23 -19.55
CA ILE A 262 3.77 3.40 -19.87
C ILE A 262 3.00 4.28 -20.86
N GLY A 263 3.07 5.60 -20.71
CA GLY A 263 2.46 6.53 -21.65
C GLY A 263 2.26 7.92 -21.06
N ARG A 264 1.74 8.83 -21.89
CA ARG A 264 1.41 10.20 -21.50
C ARG A 264 -0.06 10.29 -21.12
N LEU A 265 -0.36 10.96 -20.03
CA LEU A 265 -1.73 11.28 -19.64
C LEU A 265 -2.32 12.34 -20.55
N HIS A 266 -3.31 11.96 -21.33
CA HIS A 266 -4.00 12.88 -22.25
C HIS A 266 -5.13 13.63 -21.56
N LYS A 267 -5.71 13.03 -20.53
CA LYS A 267 -6.74 13.61 -19.67
C LYS A 267 -6.54 13.09 -18.27
N TYR A 268 -6.55 14.01 -17.32
CA TYR A 268 -6.43 13.69 -15.91
C TYR A 268 -7.31 14.61 -15.08
N GLU A 269 -8.34 14.07 -14.45
CA GLU A 269 -9.24 14.80 -13.57
C GLU A 269 -9.43 13.99 -12.28
N GLU A 270 -9.03 14.57 -11.17
CA GLU A 270 -9.19 13.96 -9.86
C GLU A 270 -10.64 14.10 -9.38
N PRO A 271 -11.17 13.09 -8.66
CA PRO A 271 -12.47 13.22 -8.02
C PRO A 271 -12.40 14.26 -6.91
N VAL A 272 -13.46 15.04 -6.78
CA VAL A 272 -13.62 16.05 -5.73
C VAL A 272 -14.92 15.80 -4.99
N GLY A 273 -14.90 15.94 -3.66
CA GLY A 273 -16.08 15.72 -2.84
C GLY A 273 -15.78 15.77 -1.35
N GLN A 274 -16.85 15.76 -0.55
CA GLN A 274 -16.69 15.66 0.90
C GLN A 274 -16.11 14.29 1.27
N GLY A 275 -15.05 14.29 2.07
CA GLY A 275 -14.36 13.06 2.47
C GLY A 275 -13.43 12.47 1.41
N VAL A 276 -13.17 13.17 0.29
CA VAL A 276 -12.26 12.74 -0.76
C VAL A 276 -10.97 13.56 -0.70
N ARG A 277 -9.81 12.87 -0.68
CA ARG A 277 -8.48 13.46 -0.76
C ARG A 277 -7.65 12.71 -1.80
N CYS A 278 -7.09 13.43 -2.75
CA CYS A 278 -6.15 12.93 -3.74
C CYS A 278 -4.75 13.47 -3.42
N ASP A 279 -3.81 12.56 -3.18
CA ASP A 279 -2.40 12.91 -3.08
C ASP A 279 -1.70 12.33 -4.32
N SER A 280 -1.55 13.13 -5.37
CA SER A 280 -0.91 12.75 -6.62
C SER A 280 0.40 13.49 -6.84
N GLY A 281 1.32 12.84 -7.57
CA GLY A 281 2.58 13.44 -8.02
C GLY A 281 2.61 13.76 -9.50
N ILE A 282 1.45 13.72 -10.19
CA ILE A 282 1.31 13.86 -11.63
C ILE A 282 0.16 14.81 -11.97
N GLU A 283 0.14 15.30 -13.18
CA GLU A 283 -0.88 16.16 -13.76
C GLU A 283 -1.17 15.79 -15.22
N GLU A 284 -2.18 16.39 -15.83
CA GLU A 284 -2.45 16.20 -17.25
C GLU A 284 -1.23 16.58 -18.09
N GLY A 285 -0.82 15.67 -18.99
CA GLY A 285 0.40 15.82 -19.78
C GLY A 285 1.63 15.13 -19.19
N SER A 286 1.60 14.68 -17.93
CA SER A 286 2.68 13.89 -17.32
C SER A 286 2.88 12.57 -18.04
N GLU A 287 4.12 12.05 -17.98
CA GLU A 287 4.49 10.76 -18.56
C GLU A 287 4.76 9.74 -17.46
N ILE A 288 4.09 8.59 -17.57
CA ILE A 288 4.34 7.43 -16.71
C ILE A 288 5.54 6.67 -17.26
N SER A 289 6.60 6.61 -16.47
CA SER A 289 7.90 6.02 -16.84
C SER A 289 8.03 4.58 -16.31
N MET A 290 8.80 3.75 -17.02
CA MET A 290 9.17 2.41 -16.57
C MET A 290 10.25 2.41 -15.46
N PHE A 291 10.88 3.55 -15.20
CA PHE A 291 12.02 3.66 -14.27
C PHE A 291 11.59 4.01 -12.84
N TYR A 292 10.32 4.33 -12.63
CA TYR A 292 9.76 4.70 -11.33
C TYR A 292 8.53 3.85 -11.00
N ASP A 293 8.10 3.94 -9.74
CA ASP A 293 6.85 3.34 -9.30
C ASP A 293 5.68 3.89 -10.14
N PRO A 294 4.81 3.03 -10.72
CA PRO A 294 3.71 3.47 -11.58
C PRO A 294 2.50 4.04 -10.81
N MET A 295 2.66 4.37 -9.54
CA MET A 295 1.59 4.96 -8.75
C MET A 295 1.22 6.35 -9.27
N ILE A 296 -0.05 6.49 -9.65
CA ILE A 296 -0.63 7.74 -10.14
C ILE A 296 -1.03 8.62 -8.96
N CYS A 297 -1.79 8.03 -8.04
CA CYS A 297 -2.37 8.74 -6.91
C CYS A 297 -2.67 7.77 -5.77
N LYS A 298 -2.60 8.26 -4.55
CA LYS A 298 -3.26 7.64 -3.40
C LYS A 298 -4.56 8.38 -3.14
N LEU A 299 -5.66 7.69 -3.44
CA LEU A 299 -7.01 8.20 -3.26
C LEU A 299 -7.50 7.79 -1.86
N THR A 300 -7.59 8.75 -0.96
CA THR A 300 -8.09 8.56 0.39
C THR A 300 -9.53 9.01 0.50
N CYS A 301 -10.41 8.14 1.01
CA CYS A 301 -11.82 8.40 1.17
C CYS A 301 -12.27 8.16 2.62
N TYR A 302 -12.99 9.12 3.19
CA TYR A 302 -13.46 9.13 4.56
C TYR A 302 -14.99 9.07 4.64
N GLY A 303 -15.49 8.43 5.69
CA GLY A 303 -16.91 8.44 6.07
C GLY A 303 -17.08 8.28 7.58
N ASP A 304 -18.26 8.61 8.10
CA ASP A 304 -18.59 8.44 9.53
C ASP A 304 -18.75 6.95 9.93
N SER A 305 -18.88 6.07 8.94
CA SER A 305 -18.91 4.62 9.09
C SER A 305 -18.13 3.94 7.97
N ARG A 306 -17.80 2.66 8.14
CA ARG A 306 -17.11 1.85 7.14
C ARG A 306 -17.86 1.82 5.81
N ASP A 307 -19.17 1.58 5.85
CA ASP A 307 -20.02 1.53 4.65
C ASP A 307 -20.07 2.87 3.93
N GLN A 308 -20.13 3.97 4.68
CA GLN A 308 -20.07 5.31 4.07
C GLN A 308 -18.72 5.57 3.41
N ALA A 309 -17.61 5.18 4.03
CA ALA A 309 -16.28 5.34 3.45
C ALA A 309 -16.09 4.47 2.19
N ILE A 310 -16.67 3.24 2.15
CA ILE A 310 -16.72 2.39 0.96
C ILE A 310 -17.50 3.08 -0.15
N ASN A 311 -18.70 3.59 0.14
CA ASN A 311 -19.53 4.29 -0.85
C ASN A 311 -18.84 5.55 -1.38
N THR A 312 -18.20 6.34 -0.50
CA THR A 312 -17.39 7.49 -0.89
C THR A 312 -16.25 7.07 -1.83
N SER A 313 -15.59 5.92 -1.54
CA SER A 313 -14.51 5.40 -2.39
C SER A 313 -15.02 4.97 -3.77
N ILE A 314 -16.15 4.27 -3.83
CA ILE A 314 -16.76 3.83 -5.10
C ILE A 314 -17.14 5.05 -5.94
N ASP A 315 -17.82 6.04 -5.35
CA ASP A 315 -18.22 7.27 -6.03
C ASP A 315 -17.00 8.05 -6.54
N ALA A 316 -15.96 8.20 -5.74
CA ALA A 316 -14.72 8.85 -6.15
C ALA A 316 -14.03 8.11 -7.31
N LEU A 317 -13.94 6.76 -7.26
CA LEU A 317 -13.37 5.97 -8.35
C LEU A 317 -14.18 6.07 -9.65
N ASP A 318 -15.51 6.14 -9.57
CA ASP A 318 -16.40 6.29 -10.72
C ASP A 318 -16.28 7.68 -11.37
N HIS A 319 -15.90 8.71 -10.62
CA HIS A 319 -15.66 10.07 -11.13
C HIS A 319 -14.20 10.35 -11.52
N TYR A 320 -13.28 9.40 -11.29
CA TYR A 320 -11.89 9.60 -11.63
C TYR A 320 -11.63 9.44 -13.13
N VAL A 321 -11.11 10.46 -13.78
CA VAL A 321 -10.84 10.44 -15.24
C VAL A 321 -9.34 10.34 -15.50
N ILE A 322 -8.91 9.18 -15.99
CA ILE A 322 -7.54 8.92 -16.44
C ILE A 322 -7.59 8.42 -17.88
N ARG A 323 -6.86 9.09 -18.79
CA ARG A 323 -6.74 8.67 -20.20
C ARG A 323 -5.28 8.76 -20.65
N GLY A 324 -4.87 7.78 -21.45
CA GLY A 324 -3.52 7.69 -22.00
C GLY A 324 -2.74 6.47 -21.50
N VAL A 325 -3.12 5.94 -20.34
CA VAL A 325 -2.57 4.70 -19.77
C VAL A 325 -3.69 3.79 -19.28
N THR A 326 -3.41 2.49 -19.17
CA THR A 326 -4.28 1.54 -18.46
C THR A 326 -4.01 1.69 -16.97
N HIS A 327 -5.04 1.57 -16.15
CA HIS A 327 -4.98 1.74 -14.70
C HIS A 327 -5.83 0.70 -13.97
N ASN A 328 -5.58 0.52 -12.66
CA ASN A 328 -6.21 -0.50 -11.83
C ASN A 328 -7.56 -0.08 -11.19
N ILE A 329 -8.10 1.10 -11.48
CA ILE A 329 -9.39 1.57 -10.92
C ILE A 329 -10.51 0.53 -11.05
N PRO A 330 -10.67 -0.19 -12.19
CA PRO A 330 -11.71 -1.22 -12.27
C PRO A 330 -11.59 -2.32 -11.22
N LEU A 331 -10.37 -2.75 -10.88
CA LEU A 331 -10.14 -3.72 -9.81
C LEU A 331 -10.43 -3.13 -8.44
N LEU A 332 -9.97 -1.90 -8.15
CA LEU A 332 -10.22 -1.24 -6.86
C LEU A 332 -11.72 -1.13 -6.59
N ARG A 333 -12.47 -0.72 -7.61
CA ARG A 333 -13.92 -0.62 -7.53
C ARG A 333 -14.60 -1.96 -7.32
N ASP A 334 -14.15 -3.01 -8.02
CA ASP A 334 -14.70 -4.35 -7.91
C ASP A 334 -14.51 -4.90 -6.49
N VAL A 335 -13.30 -4.80 -5.94
CA VAL A 335 -12.99 -5.19 -4.56
C VAL A 335 -13.92 -4.50 -3.55
N LEU A 336 -14.15 -3.19 -3.68
CA LEU A 336 -15.02 -2.43 -2.78
C LEU A 336 -16.51 -2.84 -2.88
N THR A 337 -16.91 -3.49 -3.96
CA THR A 337 -18.29 -3.98 -4.16
C THR A 337 -18.49 -5.42 -3.72
N GLU A 338 -17.41 -6.21 -3.55
CA GLU A 338 -17.47 -7.61 -3.17
C GLU A 338 -17.98 -7.81 -1.73
N ASP A 339 -18.88 -8.79 -1.56
CA ASP A 339 -19.52 -9.06 -0.26
C ASP A 339 -18.52 -9.52 0.80
N VAL A 340 -17.48 -10.28 0.40
CA VAL A 340 -16.41 -10.73 1.30
C VAL A 340 -15.62 -9.53 1.82
N PHE A 341 -15.28 -8.57 0.96
CA PHE A 341 -14.62 -7.34 1.38
C PHE A 341 -15.51 -6.50 2.32
N LYS A 342 -16.78 -6.31 1.95
CA LYS A 342 -17.75 -5.56 2.75
C LYS A 342 -17.96 -6.18 4.13
N SER A 343 -17.94 -7.51 4.23
CA SER A 343 -18.08 -8.21 5.52
C SER A 343 -16.92 -7.94 6.49
N GLY A 344 -15.78 -7.46 5.99
CA GLY A 344 -14.56 -7.29 6.78
C GLY A 344 -13.84 -8.60 7.13
N VAL A 345 -14.28 -9.74 6.58
CA VAL A 345 -13.69 -11.06 6.83
C VAL A 345 -12.80 -11.46 5.64
N PHE A 346 -11.55 -11.02 5.67
CA PHE A 346 -10.55 -11.31 4.64
C PHE A 346 -9.16 -11.44 5.27
N THR A 347 -8.20 -11.97 4.51
CA THR A 347 -6.80 -12.14 4.91
C THR A 347 -5.87 -11.62 3.82
N THR A 348 -4.56 -11.76 4.00
CA THR A 348 -3.57 -11.44 2.94
C THR A 348 -3.75 -12.28 1.67
N ASN A 349 -4.51 -13.36 1.72
CA ASN A 349 -4.84 -14.22 0.56
C ASN A 349 -6.09 -13.75 -0.22
N TYR A 350 -6.73 -12.66 0.19
CA TYR A 350 -7.99 -12.20 -0.41
C TYR A 350 -7.93 -12.10 -1.94
N LEU A 351 -6.94 -11.42 -2.51
CA LEU A 351 -6.85 -11.25 -3.97
C LEU A 351 -6.64 -12.57 -4.72
N PRO A 352 -5.71 -13.46 -4.32
CA PRO A 352 -5.59 -14.78 -4.96
C PRO A 352 -6.84 -15.66 -4.82
N GLU A 353 -7.57 -15.59 -3.71
CA GLU A 353 -8.78 -16.37 -3.48
C GLU A 353 -9.98 -15.83 -4.26
N THR A 354 -10.13 -14.51 -4.35
CA THR A 354 -11.23 -13.86 -5.08
C THR A 354 -10.99 -13.88 -6.59
N TYR A 355 -9.73 -13.74 -7.02
CA TYR A 355 -9.32 -13.68 -8.42
C TYR A 355 -8.27 -14.76 -8.77
N PRO A 356 -8.60 -16.07 -8.69
CA PRO A 356 -7.63 -17.15 -8.89
C PRO A 356 -7.00 -17.16 -10.29
N ASP A 357 -7.78 -16.75 -11.29
CA ASP A 357 -7.33 -16.61 -12.70
C ASP A 357 -6.90 -15.17 -13.04
N GLY A 358 -6.70 -14.32 -12.03
CA GLY A 358 -6.50 -12.89 -12.17
C GLY A 358 -7.82 -12.15 -12.44
N PHE A 359 -7.78 -10.82 -12.30
CA PHE A 359 -8.94 -9.97 -12.58
C PHE A 359 -9.27 -9.97 -14.08
N GLN A 360 -10.49 -10.34 -14.44
CA GLN A 360 -10.94 -10.46 -15.83
C GLN A 360 -11.80 -9.26 -16.31
N GLY A 361 -11.84 -8.20 -15.53
CA GLY A 361 -12.75 -7.07 -15.74
C GLY A 361 -14.14 -7.31 -15.15
N LEU A 362 -15.00 -6.31 -15.24
CA LEU A 362 -16.37 -6.39 -14.72
C LEU A 362 -17.19 -7.38 -15.55
N LYS A 363 -17.92 -8.27 -14.88
CA LYS A 363 -18.90 -9.16 -15.53
C LYS A 363 -20.17 -8.37 -15.78
N LEU A 364 -20.39 -7.98 -17.04
CA LEU A 364 -21.60 -7.29 -17.44
C LEU A 364 -22.77 -8.26 -17.61
N THR A 365 -23.94 -7.86 -17.16
CA THR A 365 -25.19 -8.59 -17.48
C THR A 365 -25.60 -8.33 -18.93
N SER A 366 -26.49 -9.18 -19.47
CA SER A 366 -27.03 -8.94 -20.84
C SER A 366 -27.74 -7.60 -20.94
N SER A 367 -28.34 -7.09 -19.85
CA SER A 367 -28.95 -5.77 -19.77
C SER A 367 -27.92 -4.66 -19.90
N ASP A 368 -26.81 -4.75 -19.14
CA ASP A 368 -25.72 -3.77 -19.17
C ASP A 368 -25.09 -3.68 -20.57
N VAL A 369 -24.87 -4.85 -21.19
CA VAL A 369 -24.34 -4.91 -22.56
C VAL A 369 -25.29 -4.23 -23.56
N ALA A 370 -26.61 -4.47 -23.45
CA ALA A 370 -27.59 -3.84 -24.31
C ALA A 370 -27.67 -2.32 -24.12
N GLU A 371 -27.57 -1.84 -22.86
CA GLU A 371 -27.54 -0.42 -22.55
C GLU A 371 -26.26 0.24 -23.10
N LEU A 372 -25.10 -0.31 -22.84
CA LEU A 372 -23.81 0.19 -23.36
C LEU A 372 -23.79 0.21 -24.91
N ALA A 373 -24.31 -0.84 -25.56
CA ALA A 373 -24.42 -0.88 -27.02
C ALA A 373 -25.35 0.24 -27.53
N SER A 374 -26.46 0.49 -26.84
CA SER A 374 -27.40 1.57 -27.18
C SER A 374 -26.76 2.95 -27.05
N ILE A 375 -26.03 3.21 -25.94
CA ILE A 375 -25.26 4.44 -25.73
C ILE A 375 -24.22 4.61 -26.83
N ALA A 376 -23.44 3.57 -27.12
CA ALA A 376 -22.42 3.60 -28.17
C ALA A 376 -23.01 3.93 -29.55
N ALA A 377 -24.16 3.35 -29.88
CA ALA A 377 -24.87 3.65 -31.13
C ALA A 377 -25.32 5.13 -31.22
N VAL A 378 -25.86 5.67 -30.14
CA VAL A 378 -26.26 7.09 -30.08
C VAL A 378 -25.06 8.02 -30.23
N VAL A 379 -23.94 7.73 -29.52
CA VAL A 379 -22.71 8.51 -29.64
C VAL A 379 -22.17 8.48 -31.05
N HIS A 380 -22.12 7.27 -31.67
CA HIS A 380 -21.67 7.10 -33.05
C HIS A 380 -22.53 7.90 -34.04
N CYS A 381 -23.87 7.86 -33.92
CA CYS A 381 -24.77 8.63 -34.75
C CYS A 381 -24.51 10.13 -34.61
N LYS A 382 -24.35 10.64 -33.39
CA LYS A 382 -24.05 12.06 -33.16
C LYS A 382 -22.69 12.47 -33.71
N GLU A 383 -21.67 11.63 -33.65
CA GLU A 383 -20.36 11.88 -34.25
C GLU A 383 -20.44 11.96 -35.77
N GLN A 384 -21.17 11.02 -36.40
CA GLN A 384 -21.44 11.04 -37.85
C GLN A 384 -22.18 12.31 -38.28
N GLU A 385 -23.18 12.73 -37.53
CA GLU A 385 -23.93 13.96 -37.80
C GLU A 385 -23.02 15.19 -37.71
N ARG A 386 -22.21 15.31 -36.66
CA ARG A 386 -21.22 16.39 -36.50
C ARG A 386 -20.20 16.41 -37.64
N ALA A 387 -19.71 15.22 -38.06
CA ALA A 387 -18.79 15.11 -39.19
C ALA A 387 -19.44 15.61 -40.52
N ARG A 388 -20.71 15.24 -40.76
CA ARG A 388 -21.48 15.73 -41.93
C ARG A 388 -21.66 17.25 -41.93
N VAL A 389 -21.98 17.83 -40.76
CA VAL A 389 -22.11 19.28 -40.64
C VAL A 389 -20.80 19.98 -40.96
N ARG A 390 -19.66 19.53 -40.39
CA ARG A 390 -18.32 20.06 -40.65
C ARG A 390 -17.91 19.93 -42.12
N LEU A 391 -18.25 18.83 -42.80
CA LEU A 391 -17.98 18.67 -44.23
C LEU A 391 -18.78 19.63 -45.08
N ASN A 392 -20.06 19.84 -44.75
CA ASN A 392 -20.91 20.80 -45.48
C ASN A 392 -20.45 22.25 -45.27
N GLU A 393 -20.03 22.64 -44.06
CA GLU A 393 -19.45 23.97 -43.82
C GLU A 393 -18.16 24.19 -44.60
N LYS A 394 -17.28 23.19 -44.72
CA LYS A 394 -16.08 23.26 -45.55
C LYS A 394 -16.40 23.39 -47.03
N LYS A 395 -17.44 22.69 -47.53
CA LYS A 395 -17.88 22.82 -48.93
C LYS A 395 -18.44 24.22 -49.23
N VAL A 396 -19.22 24.78 -48.31
CA VAL A 396 -19.78 26.13 -48.47
C VAL A 396 -18.66 27.20 -48.49
N ARG A 397 -17.65 27.08 -47.60
CA ARG A 397 -16.50 27.99 -47.62
C ARG A 397 -15.60 27.82 -48.84
N GLY A 398 -15.45 26.61 -49.39
CA GLY A 398 -14.67 26.34 -50.60
C GLY A 398 -15.34 26.94 -51.87
N VAL A 399 -16.66 26.93 -51.96
CA VAL A 399 -17.41 27.55 -53.08
C VAL A 399 -17.34 29.07 -53.05
N GLY A 400 -17.22 29.66 -51.84
CA GLY A 400 -17.04 31.12 -51.68
C GLY A 400 -15.71 31.67 -52.18
N ILE A 401 -14.63 30.87 -52.14
CA ILE A 401 -13.31 31.29 -52.56
C ILE A 401 -13.12 31.25 -54.10
N VAL A 402 -13.88 30.39 -54.79
CA VAL A 402 -13.78 30.28 -56.26
C VAL A 402 -14.52 31.42 -56.98
N LYS A 403 -15.47 32.13 -56.31
CA LYS A 403 -16.19 33.26 -56.92
C LYS A 403 -15.47 34.61 -56.83
N SER A 404 -14.37 34.75 -56.12
CA SER A 404 -13.64 36.01 -55.98
C SER A 404 -12.41 36.14 -56.91
N ALA A 405 -12.16 35.15 -57.78
CA ALA A 405 -10.97 35.11 -58.67
C ALA A 405 -11.22 35.42 -60.16
N HIS A 406 -12.38 35.94 -60.47
CA HIS A 406 -12.66 36.40 -61.85
C HIS A 406 -13.37 37.73 -61.84
N ASN A 407 -12.63 38.83 -61.91
CA ASN A 407 -12.96 40.02 -62.69
C ASN A 407 -11.68 40.82 -62.99
N PRO A 408 -11.58 41.39 -64.22
CA PRO A 408 -10.36 41.74 -64.91
C PRO A 408 -9.69 43.01 -64.40
#